data_bb4e2177741c8f5b53ca76c7462da1af
#
_entry.id   bb4e2177741c8f5b53ca76c7462da1af
#
_cell.length_a   1.000
_cell.length_b   1.000
_cell.length_c   1.000
_cell.angle_alpha   90.00
_cell.angle_beta   90.00
_cell.angle_gamma   90.00
#
_symmetry.space_group_name_H-M   'P 1'
#
loop_
_entity.id
_entity.type
_entity.pdbx_description
1 polymer ?
#
loop_
_entity_poly.entity_id
_entity_poly.type
_entity_poly.pdbx_seq_one_letter_code
_entity_poly.pdbx_strand_id
1 'polypeptide(L)'
;MLVINIKEKKYTQEILLQNSTIHIEKPGIYGLVGKNGQGKTTLFKCILGLEKFIGTCSLNSNKIELNAIAWCPTEPNVYGELTSNEFYDFYRKLLNINEVTAKPLFEISDNKLIRDFSTGMKKKVYFNAIFQKEYPLYFLDEPFNGLDLESNHILIQFLKQKAQKSIIIISSHIMEILFANCLEIFVLKNKSVVGFEKQNFDRIEEVLFA
;
A
#
# COMPACT_ATOMS: atom_id res chain seq x y z
N MET A 1 -6.65 15.60 -3.81
CA MET A 1 -5.44 16.05 -3.10
C MET A 1 -5.34 15.27 -1.79
N LEU A 2 -4.21 14.58 -1.55
CA LEU A 2 -3.89 13.91 -0.30
C LEU A 2 -2.82 14.71 0.44
N VAL A 3 -3.07 15.05 1.69
CA VAL A 3 -2.12 15.74 2.56
C VAL A 3 -1.90 14.92 3.82
N ILE A 4 -0.65 14.57 4.09
CA ILE A 4 -0.21 13.85 5.28
C ILE A 4 0.81 14.74 5.98
N ASN A 5 0.55 15.10 7.22
CA ASN A 5 1.44 15.88 8.05
C ASN A 5 1.63 15.16 9.39
N ILE A 6 2.78 14.58 9.60
CA ILE A 6 3.16 13.93 10.85
C ILE A 6 4.18 14.83 11.56
N LYS A 7 3.73 15.49 12.61
CA LYS A 7 4.62 16.29 13.47
C LYS A 7 5.49 15.37 14.31
N GLU A 8 4.88 14.35 14.92
CA GLU A 8 5.59 13.35 15.73
C GLU A 8 4.83 12.03 15.77
N LYS A 9 5.57 10.91 15.61
CA LYS A 9 5.17 9.56 16.00
C LYS A 9 6.26 8.93 16.82
N LYS A 10 5.88 8.46 18.01
CA LYS A 10 6.80 7.75 18.92
C LYS A 10 6.18 6.46 19.45
N TYR A 11 7.05 5.52 19.79
CA TYR A 11 6.73 4.38 20.63
C TYR A 11 7.48 4.53 21.95
N THR A 12 6.75 4.48 23.07
CA THR A 12 7.30 4.77 24.41
C THR A 12 8.00 6.14 24.43
N GLN A 13 9.33 6.17 24.39
CA GLN A 13 10.13 7.40 24.36
C GLN A 13 10.91 7.60 23.07
N GLU A 14 10.93 6.61 22.18
CA GLU A 14 11.66 6.68 20.92
C GLU A 14 10.81 7.31 19.82
N ILE A 15 11.32 8.40 19.24
CA ILE A 15 10.72 9.06 18.08
C ILE A 15 11.04 8.23 16.85
N LEU A 16 10.01 7.79 16.13
CA LEU A 16 10.13 7.04 14.87
C LEU A 16 9.95 7.94 13.65
N LEU A 17 8.98 8.86 13.71
CA LEU A 17 8.71 9.82 12.64
C LEU A 17 8.58 11.22 13.24
N GLN A 18 9.12 12.20 12.54
CA GLN A 18 8.98 13.61 12.92
C GLN A 18 9.01 14.52 11.68
N ASN A 19 8.30 15.64 11.75
CA ASN A 19 8.32 16.68 10.72
C ASN A 19 8.21 16.15 9.29
N SER A 20 7.31 15.17 9.08
CA SER A 20 7.15 14.50 7.81
C SER A 20 5.88 14.99 7.12
N THR A 21 6.04 15.54 5.90
CA THR A 21 4.92 16.00 5.09
C THR A 21 4.95 15.33 3.74
N ILE A 22 3.79 14.78 3.33
CA ILE A 22 3.54 14.26 1.98
C ILE A 22 2.37 15.03 1.41
N HIS A 23 2.53 15.57 0.22
CA HIS A 23 1.51 16.32 -0.50
C HIS A 23 1.36 15.75 -1.90
N ILE A 24 0.21 15.16 -2.20
CA ILE A 24 -0.09 14.55 -3.50
C ILE A 24 -1.34 15.20 -4.09
N GLU A 25 -1.17 15.86 -5.22
CA GLU A 25 -2.25 16.64 -5.84
C GLU A 25 -3.09 15.83 -6.83
N LYS A 26 -2.49 14.90 -7.54
CA LYS A 26 -3.12 14.17 -8.65
C LYS A 26 -3.11 12.66 -8.48
N PRO A 27 -4.04 11.93 -9.11
CA PRO A 27 -3.98 10.47 -9.22
C PRO A 27 -2.64 10.01 -9.83
N GLY A 28 -2.17 8.84 -9.42
CA GLY A 28 -0.89 8.30 -9.88
C GLY A 28 -0.33 7.26 -8.93
N ILE A 29 0.81 6.69 -9.30
CA ILE A 29 1.60 5.78 -8.45
C ILE A 29 2.73 6.59 -7.82
N TYR A 30 2.90 6.43 -6.53
CA TYR A 30 3.91 7.08 -5.69
C TYR A 30 4.68 6.02 -4.91
N GLY A 31 5.99 6.19 -4.80
CA GLY A 31 6.86 5.28 -4.06
C GLY A 31 7.08 5.75 -2.62
N LEU A 32 7.28 4.81 -1.71
CA LEU A 32 7.78 5.05 -0.36
C LEU A 32 8.97 4.13 -0.11
N VAL A 33 10.15 4.68 0.06
CA VAL A 33 11.38 3.94 0.29
C VAL A 33 12.02 4.32 1.61
N GLY A 34 12.85 3.44 2.15
CA GLY A 34 13.59 3.63 3.40
C GLY A 34 14.14 2.31 3.90
N LYS A 35 15.19 2.34 4.69
CA LYS A 35 15.78 1.14 5.31
C LYS A 35 14.74 0.41 6.16
N ASN A 36 14.95 -0.89 6.37
CA ASN A 36 14.07 -1.66 7.26
C ASN A 36 14.09 -1.08 8.68
N GLY A 37 12.93 -1.07 9.34
CA GLY A 37 12.78 -0.50 10.68
C GLY A 37 12.61 1.02 10.74
N GLN A 38 12.78 1.77 9.66
CA GLN A 38 12.65 3.25 9.67
C GLN A 38 11.21 3.75 9.80
N GLY A 39 10.20 2.90 9.69
CA GLY A 39 8.82 3.30 9.95
C GLY A 39 7.91 3.42 8.73
N LYS A 40 8.24 2.83 7.55
CA LYS A 40 7.35 2.81 6.37
C LYS A 40 5.96 2.26 6.71
N THR A 41 5.90 1.05 7.26
CA THR A 41 4.64 0.43 7.73
C THR A 41 3.94 1.27 8.81
N THR A 42 4.71 1.89 9.71
CA THR A 42 4.15 2.76 10.75
C THR A 42 3.54 4.02 10.16
N LEU A 43 4.17 4.60 9.14
CA LEU A 43 3.60 5.74 8.40
C LEU A 43 2.24 5.36 7.80
N PHE A 44 2.14 4.23 7.10
CA PHE A 44 0.86 3.74 6.60
C PHE A 44 -0.16 3.53 7.73
N LYS A 45 0.22 2.89 8.83
CA LYS A 45 -0.67 2.68 9.99
C LYS A 45 -1.15 4.00 10.62
N CYS A 46 -0.31 5.03 10.64
CA CYS A 46 -0.71 6.38 11.08
C CYS A 46 -1.80 6.96 10.16
N ILE A 47 -1.61 6.86 8.84
CA ILE A 47 -2.58 7.37 7.85
C ILE A 47 -3.91 6.60 7.94
N LEU A 48 -3.83 5.29 8.16
CA LEU A 48 -4.98 4.42 8.38
C LEU A 48 -5.70 4.66 9.73
N GLY A 49 -5.13 5.48 10.62
CA GLY A 49 -5.66 5.69 11.97
C GLY A 49 -5.49 4.49 12.92
N LEU A 50 -4.68 3.49 12.51
CA LEU A 50 -4.35 2.31 13.33
C LEU A 50 -3.29 2.60 14.39
N GLU A 51 -2.54 3.68 14.22
CA GLU A 51 -1.51 4.13 15.16
C GLU A 51 -1.72 5.60 15.52
N LYS A 52 -1.59 5.93 16.81
CA LYS A 52 -1.68 7.32 17.29
C LYS A 52 -0.43 8.09 16.92
N PHE A 53 -0.60 9.32 16.47
CA PHE A 53 0.47 10.27 16.15
C PHE A 53 0.00 11.70 16.39
N ILE A 54 0.93 12.64 16.41
CA ILE A 54 0.63 14.08 16.43
C ILE A 54 0.72 14.58 14.99
N GLY A 55 -0.39 15.08 14.46
CA GLY A 55 -0.46 15.54 13.09
C GLY A 55 -1.85 15.39 12.48
N THR A 56 -1.92 15.47 11.16
CA THR A 56 -3.18 15.37 10.40
C THR A 56 -2.98 14.62 9.09
N CYS A 57 -4.00 13.86 8.69
CA CYS A 57 -4.10 13.26 7.37
C CYS A 57 -5.45 13.59 6.76
N SER A 58 -5.48 14.08 5.53
CA SER A 58 -6.72 14.48 4.86
C SER A 58 -6.70 14.12 3.37
N LEU A 59 -7.88 13.78 2.86
CA LEU A 59 -8.13 13.62 1.42
C LEU A 59 -9.18 14.67 1.01
N ASN A 60 -8.83 15.55 0.06
CA ASN A 60 -9.68 16.66 -0.38
C ASN A 60 -10.20 17.50 0.81
N SER A 61 -9.29 17.81 1.74
CA SER A 61 -9.55 18.59 2.98
C SER A 61 -10.47 17.88 4.01
N ASN A 62 -10.92 16.67 3.74
CA ASN A 62 -11.71 15.88 4.65
C ASN A 62 -10.85 14.82 5.37
N LYS A 63 -11.28 14.42 6.57
CA LYS A 63 -10.67 13.27 7.25
C LYS A 63 -10.78 12.03 6.39
N ILE A 64 -9.69 11.25 6.32
CA ILE A 64 -9.67 10.02 5.54
C ILE A 64 -10.47 8.95 6.30
N GLU A 65 -11.45 8.37 5.63
CA GLU A 65 -12.21 7.23 6.14
C GLU A 65 -11.55 5.91 5.73
N LEU A 66 -11.58 4.91 6.60
CA LEU A 66 -10.97 3.60 6.33
C LEU A 66 -11.58 2.90 5.10
N ASN A 67 -12.88 3.10 4.88
CA ASN A 67 -13.58 2.54 3.72
C ASN A 67 -13.16 3.16 2.38
N ALA A 68 -12.42 4.27 2.40
CA ALA A 68 -11.84 4.92 1.23
C ALA A 68 -10.44 4.38 0.87
N ILE A 69 -9.89 3.45 1.64
CA ILE A 69 -8.52 2.96 1.48
C ILE A 69 -8.52 1.45 1.18
N ALA A 70 -7.89 1.05 0.08
CA ALA A 70 -7.40 -0.30 -0.09
C ALA A 70 -6.06 -0.44 0.65
N TRP A 71 -6.04 -1.17 1.74
CA TRP A 71 -4.83 -1.44 2.50
C TRP A 71 -4.33 -2.85 2.24
N CYS A 72 -3.08 -2.98 1.83
CA CYS A 72 -2.38 -4.25 1.71
C CYS A 72 -1.10 -4.21 2.54
N PRO A 73 -1.06 -4.88 3.70
CA PRO A 73 0.15 -5.02 4.49
C PRO A 73 1.15 -5.97 3.82
N THR A 74 2.42 -5.91 4.25
CA THR A 74 3.49 -6.80 3.78
C THR A 74 3.09 -8.27 3.87
N GLU A 75 2.51 -8.65 5.00
CA GLU A 75 1.95 -9.98 5.27
C GLU A 75 0.46 -9.85 5.60
N PRO A 76 -0.43 -10.06 4.62
CA PRO A 76 -1.86 -9.96 4.88
C PRO A 76 -2.37 -11.14 5.69
N ASN A 77 -3.24 -10.86 6.66
CA ASN A 77 -3.94 -11.88 7.40
C ASN A 77 -5.04 -12.49 6.52
N VAL A 78 -5.00 -13.79 6.36
CA VAL A 78 -6.02 -14.60 5.70
C VAL A 78 -6.54 -15.68 6.66
N TYR A 79 -7.80 -16.05 6.52
CA TYR A 79 -8.40 -17.12 7.34
C TYR A 79 -8.10 -18.46 6.70
N GLY A 80 -7.18 -19.21 7.31
CA GLY A 80 -6.66 -20.46 6.77
C GLY A 80 -7.71 -21.57 6.60
N GLU A 81 -8.78 -21.54 7.38
CA GLU A 81 -9.88 -22.51 7.39
C GLU A 81 -10.91 -22.27 6.27
N LEU A 82 -10.81 -21.15 5.56
CA LEU A 82 -11.67 -20.83 4.43
C LEU A 82 -11.04 -21.27 3.11
N THR A 83 -11.88 -21.54 2.13
CA THR A 83 -11.53 -21.57 0.70
C THR A 83 -11.38 -20.15 0.16
N SER A 84 -10.81 -19.98 -1.02
CA SER A 84 -10.68 -18.66 -1.66
C SER A 84 -12.05 -17.99 -1.85
N ASN A 85 -13.04 -18.72 -2.32
CA ASN A 85 -14.39 -18.20 -2.56
C ASN A 85 -15.08 -17.75 -1.27
N GLU A 86 -14.99 -18.55 -0.20
CA GLU A 86 -15.53 -18.17 1.11
C GLU A 86 -14.86 -16.90 1.66
N PHE A 87 -13.55 -16.75 1.43
CA PHE A 87 -12.82 -15.55 1.83
C PHE A 87 -13.24 -14.33 1.00
N TYR A 88 -13.49 -14.48 -0.31
CA TYR A 88 -14.01 -13.39 -1.15
C TYR A 88 -15.42 -13.00 -0.74
N ASP A 89 -16.28 -13.96 -0.41
CA ASP A 89 -17.65 -13.70 0.07
C ASP A 89 -17.65 -13.00 1.44
N PHE A 90 -16.73 -13.39 2.33
CA PHE A 90 -16.54 -12.71 3.59
C PHE A 90 -16.17 -11.23 3.38
N TYR A 91 -15.18 -10.95 2.50
CA TYR A 91 -14.76 -9.57 2.19
C TYR A 91 -15.87 -8.78 1.48
N ARG A 92 -16.63 -9.42 0.62
CA ARG A 92 -17.79 -8.81 -0.05
C ARG A 92 -18.80 -8.28 0.96
N LYS A 93 -19.12 -9.09 1.95
CA LYS A 93 -20.03 -8.70 3.05
C LYS A 93 -19.40 -7.59 3.91
N LEU A 94 -18.12 -7.73 4.27
CA LEU A 94 -17.39 -6.75 5.08
C LEU A 94 -17.33 -5.37 4.41
N LEU A 95 -17.13 -5.34 3.11
CA LEU A 95 -16.99 -4.12 2.31
C LEU A 95 -18.34 -3.59 1.80
N ASN A 96 -19.46 -4.25 2.12
CA ASN A 96 -20.81 -3.94 1.65
C ASN A 96 -20.91 -3.87 0.11
N ILE A 97 -20.31 -4.84 -0.58
CA ILE A 97 -20.33 -4.92 -2.05
C ILE A 97 -21.58 -5.71 -2.48
N ASN A 98 -22.56 -5.01 -3.05
CA ASN A 98 -23.82 -5.61 -3.50
C ASN A 98 -23.68 -6.37 -4.83
N GLU A 99 -22.82 -5.87 -5.73
CA GLU A 99 -22.59 -6.48 -7.04
C GLU A 99 -21.10 -6.62 -7.30
N VAL A 100 -20.66 -7.82 -7.69
CA VAL A 100 -19.27 -8.07 -8.10
C VAL A 100 -19.15 -7.72 -9.57
N THR A 101 -18.57 -6.59 -9.86
CA THR A 101 -18.35 -6.10 -11.24
C THR A 101 -16.97 -6.47 -11.79
N ALA A 102 -16.04 -6.85 -10.92
CA ALA A 102 -14.67 -7.15 -11.30
C ALA A 102 -14.37 -8.66 -11.25
N LYS A 103 -13.69 -9.16 -12.27
CA LYS A 103 -13.09 -10.50 -12.22
C LYS A 103 -11.93 -10.50 -11.21
N PRO A 104 -11.64 -11.64 -10.57
CA PRO A 104 -10.44 -11.80 -9.76
C PRO A 104 -9.18 -11.38 -10.53
N LEU A 105 -8.28 -10.67 -9.89
CA LEU A 105 -7.01 -10.24 -10.49
C LEU A 105 -6.09 -11.44 -10.80
N PHE A 106 -6.13 -12.44 -9.92
CA PHE A 106 -5.34 -13.67 -10.04
C PHE A 106 -6.26 -14.88 -10.07
N GLU A 107 -5.94 -15.84 -10.93
CA GLU A 107 -6.59 -17.14 -10.92
C GLU A 107 -6.09 -17.97 -9.74
N ILE A 108 -7.00 -18.41 -8.88
CA ILE A 108 -6.72 -19.20 -7.68
C ILE A 108 -7.65 -20.40 -7.67
N SER A 109 -7.11 -21.58 -7.34
CA SER A 109 -7.91 -22.80 -7.20
C SER A 109 -8.87 -22.68 -6.01
N ASP A 110 -10.15 -22.99 -6.24
CA ASP A 110 -11.21 -22.91 -5.23
C ASP A 110 -11.35 -24.17 -4.37
N ASN A 111 -10.60 -25.23 -4.71
CA ASN A 111 -10.78 -26.57 -4.13
C ASN A 111 -9.87 -26.83 -2.91
N LYS A 112 -9.14 -25.81 -2.44
CA LYS A 112 -8.18 -25.94 -1.34
C LYS A 112 -8.45 -24.92 -0.25
N LEU A 113 -8.12 -25.27 0.98
CA LEU A 113 -8.12 -24.33 2.08
C LEU A 113 -6.94 -23.37 1.96
N ILE A 114 -7.14 -22.12 2.37
CA ILE A 114 -6.11 -21.08 2.27
C ILE A 114 -4.85 -21.45 3.09
N ARG A 115 -4.99 -22.21 4.18
CA ARG A 115 -3.84 -22.68 4.97
C ARG A 115 -2.83 -23.48 4.14
N ASP A 116 -3.30 -24.18 3.11
CA ASP A 116 -2.47 -25.06 2.25
C ASP A 116 -1.79 -24.28 1.12
N PHE A 117 -2.01 -22.97 1.02
CA PHE A 117 -1.41 -22.12 0.01
C PHE A 117 -0.02 -21.60 0.45
N SER A 118 0.85 -21.39 -0.54
CA SER A 118 2.11 -20.67 -0.34
C SER A 118 1.86 -19.22 0.11
N THR A 119 2.86 -18.57 0.65
CA THR A 119 2.79 -17.15 1.05
C THR A 119 2.36 -16.26 -0.14
N GLY A 120 2.92 -16.49 -1.32
CA GLY A 120 2.54 -15.75 -2.53
C GLY A 120 1.08 -15.99 -2.94
N MET A 121 0.60 -17.23 -2.86
CA MET A 121 -0.81 -17.54 -3.13
C MET A 121 -1.75 -16.88 -2.11
N LYS A 122 -1.41 -16.90 -0.83
CA LYS A 122 -2.17 -16.20 0.22
C LYS A 122 -2.28 -14.70 -0.08
N LYS A 123 -1.19 -14.10 -0.56
CA LYS A 123 -1.17 -12.69 -0.96
C LYS A 123 -2.07 -12.42 -2.17
N LYS A 124 -2.06 -13.31 -3.19
CA LYS A 124 -2.96 -13.23 -4.35
C LYS A 124 -4.43 -13.34 -3.93
N VAL A 125 -4.77 -14.26 -3.01
CA VAL A 125 -6.12 -14.37 -2.42
C VAL A 125 -6.53 -13.06 -1.75
N TYR A 126 -5.65 -12.47 -0.96
CA TYR A 126 -5.93 -11.20 -0.29
C TYR A 126 -6.15 -10.04 -1.29
N PHE A 127 -5.32 -9.95 -2.34
CA PHE A 127 -5.52 -8.96 -3.40
C PHE A 127 -6.87 -9.12 -4.09
N ASN A 128 -7.23 -10.35 -4.47
CA ASN A 128 -8.54 -10.62 -5.08
C ASN A 128 -9.68 -10.18 -4.15
N ALA A 129 -9.56 -10.41 -2.84
CA ALA A 129 -10.58 -10.05 -1.87
C ALA A 129 -10.73 -8.53 -1.72
N ILE A 130 -9.62 -7.79 -1.55
CA ILE A 130 -9.67 -6.36 -1.31
C ILE A 130 -10.00 -5.57 -2.58
N PHE A 131 -9.57 -6.05 -3.75
CA PHE A 131 -9.77 -5.34 -5.02
C PHE A 131 -11.15 -5.60 -5.68
N GLN A 132 -12.08 -6.26 -5.00
CA GLN A 132 -13.48 -6.36 -5.43
C GLN A 132 -14.19 -4.99 -5.47
N LYS A 133 -13.61 -3.98 -4.83
CA LYS A 133 -14.12 -2.61 -4.75
C LYS A 133 -13.08 -1.63 -5.29
N GLU A 134 -13.53 -0.50 -5.82
CA GLU A 134 -12.67 0.62 -6.18
C GLU A 134 -12.49 1.58 -5.00
N TYR A 135 -11.29 2.14 -4.90
CA TYR A 135 -10.93 3.04 -3.82
C TYR A 135 -10.27 4.31 -4.38
N PRO A 136 -10.47 5.47 -3.76
CA PRO A 136 -9.69 6.66 -4.09
C PRO A 136 -8.23 6.58 -3.65
N LEU A 137 -7.93 5.75 -2.63
CA LEU A 137 -6.58 5.56 -2.09
C LEU A 137 -6.22 4.07 -2.04
N TYR A 138 -4.99 3.74 -2.45
CA TYR A 138 -4.39 2.42 -2.30
C TYR A 138 -3.06 2.56 -1.58
N PHE A 139 -2.90 1.87 -0.46
CA PHE A 139 -1.65 1.76 0.28
C PHE A 139 -1.19 0.31 0.27
N LEU A 140 -0.05 0.05 -0.36
CA LEU A 140 0.50 -1.27 -0.51
C LEU A 140 1.91 -1.33 0.11
N ASP A 141 2.04 -2.12 1.17
CA ASP A 141 3.30 -2.29 1.87
C ASP A 141 4.02 -3.55 1.35
N GLU A 142 5.11 -3.35 0.62
CA GLU A 142 5.92 -4.39 -0.02
C GLU A 142 5.06 -5.39 -0.85
N PRO A 143 4.21 -4.90 -1.78
CA PRO A 143 3.23 -5.74 -2.45
C PRO A 143 3.85 -6.82 -3.33
N PHE A 144 5.06 -6.61 -3.83
CA PHE A 144 5.76 -7.50 -4.77
C PHE A 144 6.49 -8.66 -4.10
N ASN A 145 6.73 -8.58 -2.79
CA ASN A 145 7.43 -9.62 -2.04
C ASN A 145 6.64 -10.94 -2.05
N GLY A 146 7.32 -12.01 -2.46
CA GLY A 146 6.75 -13.36 -2.49
C GLY A 146 5.86 -13.66 -3.69
N LEU A 147 5.72 -12.72 -4.63
CA LEU A 147 5.07 -12.94 -5.91
C LEU A 147 6.10 -13.34 -6.99
N ASP A 148 5.68 -14.16 -7.94
CA ASP A 148 6.44 -14.47 -9.15
C ASP A 148 6.41 -13.29 -10.16
N LEU A 149 7.25 -13.37 -11.20
CA LEU A 149 7.38 -12.30 -12.20
C LEU A 149 6.07 -12.00 -12.93
N GLU A 150 5.30 -13.04 -13.28
CA GLU A 150 4.03 -12.88 -13.98
C GLU A 150 3.02 -12.15 -13.09
N SER A 151 2.93 -12.56 -11.83
CA SER A 151 2.04 -11.91 -10.85
C SER A 151 2.43 -10.46 -10.57
N ASN A 152 3.73 -10.17 -10.51
CA ASN A 152 4.22 -8.80 -10.39
C ASN A 152 3.78 -7.95 -11.60
N HIS A 153 3.91 -8.50 -12.81
CA HIS A 153 3.46 -7.82 -14.02
C HIS A 153 1.95 -7.56 -14.00
N ILE A 154 1.14 -8.56 -13.67
CA ILE A 154 -0.32 -8.43 -13.55
C ILE A 154 -0.67 -7.33 -12.52
N LEU A 155 -0.06 -7.36 -11.34
CA LEU A 155 -0.31 -6.37 -10.31
C LEU A 155 0.06 -4.95 -10.76
N ILE A 156 1.22 -4.78 -11.41
CA ILE A 156 1.65 -3.47 -11.92
C ILE A 156 0.65 -2.93 -12.95
N GLN A 157 0.18 -3.76 -13.90
CA GLN A 157 -0.81 -3.34 -14.90
C GLN A 157 -2.13 -2.93 -14.24
N PHE A 158 -2.59 -3.69 -13.27
CA PHE A 158 -3.78 -3.34 -12.48
C PHE A 158 -3.60 -1.99 -11.77
N LEU A 159 -2.47 -1.77 -11.09
CA LEU A 159 -2.19 -0.52 -10.40
C LEU A 159 -2.10 0.66 -11.37
N LYS A 160 -1.50 0.49 -12.56
CA LYS A 160 -1.47 1.53 -13.61
C LYS A 160 -2.88 1.93 -14.06
N GLN A 161 -3.78 0.96 -14.19
CA GLN A 161 -5.17 1.23 -14.54
C GLN A 161 -5.87 2.03 -13.42
N LYS A 162 -5.70 1.62 -12.16
CA LYS A 162 -6.30 2.33 -11.01
C LYS A 162 -5.71 3.72 -10.80
N ALA A 163 -4.42 3.90 -11.09
CA ALA A 163 -3.71 5.17 -10.97
C ALA A 163 -4.25 6.28 -11.88
N GLN A 164 -5.10 5.96 -12.86
CA GLN A 164 -5.78 6.98 -13.68
C GLN A 164 -6.79 7.81 -12.87
N LYS A 165 -7.33 7.26 -11.78
CA LYS A 165 -8.38 7.89 -10.97
C LYS A 165 -8.08 7.92 -9.47
N SER A 166 -7.07 7.18 -9.03
CA SER A 166 -6.76 6.96 -7.62
C SER A 166 -5.31 7.30 -7.30
N ILE A 167 -5.06 7.68 -6.06
CA ILE A 167 -3.70 7.84 -5.52
C ILE A 167 -3.26 6.48 -4.96
N ILE A 168 -2.11 6.00 -5.41
CA ILE A 168 -1.54 4.71 -5.01
C ILE A 168 -0.17 4.97 -4.40
N ILE A 169 0.04 4.59 -3.15
CA ILE A 169 1.35 4.65 -2.50
C ILE A 169 1.86 3.24 -2.27
N ILE A 170 3.03 2.94 -2.80
CA ILE A 170 3.66 1.62 -2.72
C ILE A 170 4.95 1.75 -1.94
N SER A 171 5.09 1.03 -0.83
CA SER A 171 6.43 0.82 -0.27
C SER A 171 7.11 -0.33 -1.01
N SER A 172 8.37 -0.18 -1.36
CA SER A 172 9.18 -1.25 -1.94
C SER A 172 10.65 -0.98 -1.75
N HIS A 173 11.43 -2.05 -1.70
CA HIS A 173 12.89 -2.01 -1.80
C HIS A 173 13.39 -2.33 -3.23
N ILE A 174 12.49 -2.66 -4.15
CA ILE A 174 12.82 -2.92 -5.57
C ILE A 174 12.75 -1.59 -6.32
N MET A 175 13.91 -0.91 -6.40
CA MET A 175 14.00 0.45 -6.95
C MET A 175 13.59 0.51 -8.42
N GLU A 176 13.92 -0.50 -9.21
CA GLU A 176 13.58 -0.57 -10.63
C GLU A 176 12.08 -0.48 -10.88
N ILE A 177 11.28 -1.15 -10.04
CA ILE A 177 9.81 -1.09 -10.14
C ILE A 177 9.33 0.34 -9.84
N LEU A 178 9.89 0.97 -8.80
CA LEU A 178 9.48 2.32 -8.42
C LEU A 178 9.90 3.35 -9.46
N PHE A 179 11.14 3.30 -9.93
CA PHE A 179 11.66 4.23 -10.95
C PHE A 179 10.88 4.17 -12.26
N ALA A 180 10.48 2.96 -12.66
CA ALA A 180 9.71 2.76 -13.89
C ALA A 180 8.26 3.25 -13.81
N ASN A 181 7.66 3.25 -12.61
CA ASN A 181 6.20 3.38 -12.48
C ASN A 181 5.74 4.58 -11.64
N CYS A 182 6.57 5.14 -10.77
CA CYS A 182 6.16 6.23 -9.87
C CYS A 182 6.31 7.61 -10.52
N LEU A 183 5.42 8.52 -10.15
CA LEU A 183 5.51 9.95 -10.47
C LEU A 183 6.48 10.66 -9.53
N GLU A 184 6.48 10.27 -8.27
CA GLU A 184 7.31 10.79 -7.20
C GLU A 184 7.63 9.67 -6.22
N ILE A 185 8.80 9.73 -5.57
CA ILE A 185 9.21 8.77 -4.56
C ILE A 185 9.54 9.52 -3.27
N PHE A 186 8.90 9.12 -2.20
CA PHE A 186 9.13 9.61 -0.85
C PHE A 186 10.19 8.74 -0.16
N VAL A 187 11.27 9.36 0.26
CA VAL A 187 12.37 8.71 0.98
C VAL A 187 12.21 8.97 2.47
N LEU A 188 12.03 7.91 3.24
CA LEU A 188 12.02 7.96 4.69
C LEU A 188 13.42 7.72 5.22
N LYS A 189 14.05 8.76 5.77
CA LYS A 189 15.39 8.73 6.36
C LYS A 189 15.46 9.67 7.56
N ASN A 190 16.25 9.32 8.56
CA ASN A 190 16.43 10.14 9.76
C ASN A 190 15.11 10.62 10.38
N LYS A 191 14.11 9.72 10.43
CA LYS A 191 12.78 9.95 11.02
C LYS A 191 11.89 10.92 10.22
N SER A 192 12.33 11.43 9.08
CA SER A 192 11.59 12.36 8.23
C SER A 192 11.42 11.85 6.80
N VAL A 193 10.45 12.42 6.09
CA VAL A 193 10.15 12.07 4.70
C VAL A 193 10.56 13.21 3.78
N VAL A 194 11.26 12.88 2.70
CA VAL A 194 11.64 13.82 1.64
C VAL A 194 11.15 13.27 0.30
N GLY A 195 10.46 14.09 -0.49
CA GLY A 195 9.96 13.74 -1.83
C GLY A 195 11.00 13.97 -2.90
N PHE A 196 11.03 13.07 -3.90
CA PHE A 196 11.85 13.15 -5.10
C PHE A 196 10.98 12.99 -6.33
N GLU A 197 10.92 14.03 -7.15
CA GLU A 197 10.29 13.96 -8.46
C GLU A 197 11.13 13.09 -9.42
N LYS A 198 10.53 12.59 -10.48
CA LYS A 198 11.12 11.62 -11.41
C LYS A 198 12.49 12.05 -11.97
N GLN A 199 12.69 13.33 -12.19
CA GLN A 199 13.96 13.88 -12.69
C GLN A 199 15.14 13.81 -11.70
N ASN A 200 14.87 13.49 -10.44
CA ASN A 200 15.86 13.41 -9.36
C ASN A 200 15.95 11.99 -8.75
N PHE A 201 15.44 10.97 -9.43
CA PHE A 201 15.44 9.60 -8.90
C PHE A 201 16.87 9.02 -8.77
N ASP A 202 17.80 9.45 -9.60
CA ASP A 202 19.23 9.13 -9.51
C ASP A 202 19.86 9.48 -8.15
N ARG A 203 19.34 10.49 -7.47
CA ARG A 203 19.85 10.95 -6.18
C ARG A 203 19.31 10.12 -4.98
N ILE A 204 18.29 9.29 -5.20
CA ILE A 204 17.64 8.55 -4.11
C ILE A 204 18.61 7.58 -3.44
N GLU A 205 19.42 6.87 -4.23
CA GLU A 205 20.39 5.90 -3.70
C GLU A 205 21.46 6.60 -2.86
N GLU A 206 21.97 7.74 -3.30
CA GLU A 206 22.90 8.55 -2.52
C GLU A 206 22.30 8.95 -1.18
N VAL A 207 21.02 9.40 -1.19
CA VAL A 207 20.32 9.77 0.04
C VAL A 207 20.08 8.57 0.95
N LEU A 208 19.74 7.41 0.42
CA LEU A 208 19.45 6.21 1.23
C LEU A 208 20.71 5.64 1.90
N PHE A 209 21.88 5.71 1.23
CA PHE A 209 23.09 5.03 1.66
C PHE A 209 24.16 5.98 2.27
N ALA A 210 24.01 7.30 2.12
CA ALA A 210 24.77 8.27 2.92
C ALA A 210 24.34 8.26 4.38
#